data_fe84740d799f487f84c435e8e5c23c02
#
_entry.id   fe84740d799f487f84c435e8e5c23c02
#
_cell.length_a   1.000
_cell.length_b   1.000
_cell.length_c   1.000
_cell.angle_alpha   90.00
_cell.angle_beta   90.00
_cell.angle_gamma   90.00
#
_symmetry.space_group_name_H-M   'P 1'
#
loop_
_entity.id
_entity.type
_entity.pdbx_description
1 polymer ?
#
loop_
_entity_poly.entity_id
_entity_poly.type
_entity_poly.pdbx_seq_one_letter_code
_entity_poly.pdbx_strand_id
1 'polypeptide(L)'
;MNLMKTSLFFRATLTTVAGTLSALAMSTSAYAATFVDTELSLLVDVSSSISTSEFNLQKQGYVDAFNNADLFNNFISKGNIGKIAVNLIYWSSATQQQQSVGWTLIDSVEASQNFANAINATTRPFGGGTVIGSAIDFATPLIFNNEFESNRQVIDVSGDGRSNAVTTAAARDAALAAGVDAINGLVIGNSTSLFNFYNNNVKGGAGSFVLQANTFQDFADTVELKLRREIISEPPTTTPEPATLIGLFGLGAFGITSSLKRNQKQSAKC
;
A
#
# COMPACT_ATOMS: atom_id res chain seq x y z
N MET A 1 -14.73 73.16 -67.67
CA MET A 1 -13.65 72.93 -66.73
C MET A 1 -14.15 71.80 -65.78
N ASN A 2 -13.93 70.55 -66.26
CA ASN A 2 -14.54 69.35 -65.65
C ASN A 2 -13.51 68.60 -64.78
N LEU A 3 -13.79 68.43 -63.53
CA LEU A 3 -13.02 67.59 -62.62
C LEU A 3 -13.50 66.12 -62.72
N MET A 4 -12.64 65.28 -63.23
CA MET A 4 -12.81 63.81 -63.20
C MET A 4 -12.52 63.28 -61.77
N LYS A 5 -13.49 62.63 -61.21
CA LYS A 5 -13.32 61.84 -59.98
C LYS A 5 -12.98 60.40 -60.31
N THR A 6 -11.76 59.99 -60.02
CA THR A 6 -11.31 58.60 -60.10
C THR A 6 -11.59 57.90 -58.80
N SER A 7 -12.48 56.87 -58.78
CA SER A 7 -12.74 56.03 -57.68
C SER A 7 -11.80 54.82 -57.71
N LEU A 8 -10.95 54.69 -56.70
CA LEU A 8 -10.08 53.53 -56.51
C LEU A 8 -10.88 52.44 -55.76
N PHE A 9 -11.15 51.35 -56.41
CA PHE A 9 -11.68 50.13 -55.71
C PHE A 9 -10.51 49.33 -55.12
N PHE A 10 -10.44 49.31 -53.80
CA PHE A 10 -9.55 48.40 -53.03
C PHE A 10 -10.22 47.04 -52.92
N ARG A 11 -9.71 46.02 -53.58
CA ARG A 11 -10.10 44.64 -53.38
C ARG A 11 -9.24 44.09 -52.26
N ALA A 12 -9.86 43.86 -51.11
CA ALA A 12 -9.26 43.09 -49.99
C ALA A 12 -9.37 41.58 -50.30
N THR A 13 -8.27 40.93 -50.54
CA THR A 13 -8.15 39.48 -50.65
C THR A 13 -7.99 38.93 -49.23
N LEU A 14 -9.03 38.23 -48.73
CA LEU A 14 -9.02 37.53 -47.48
C LEU A 14 -8.32 36.17 -47.66
N THR A 15 -7.07 36.05 -47.21
CA THR A 15 -6.33 34.80 -47.19
C THR A 15 -6.68 34.03 -45.89
N THR A 16 -7.51 33.01 -46.01
CA THR A 16 -7.80 32.05 -44.93
C THR A 16 -6.59 31.12 -44.76
N VAL A 17 -5.82 31.32 -43.71
CA VAL A 17 -4.81 30.35 -43.24
C VAL A 17 -5.52 29.27 -42.43
N ALA A 18 -5.73 28.13 -43.07
CA ALA A 18 -6.18 26.92 -42.35
C ALA A 18 -5.00 26.33 -41.59
N GLY A 19 -4.90 26.69 -40.28
CA GLY A 19 -3.95 26.08 -39.38
C GLY A 19 -4.41 24.68 -38.99
N THR A 20 -3.77 23.64 -39.51
CA THR A 20 -3.96 22.27 -39.05
C THR A 20 -3.31 22.13 -37.66
N LEU A 21 -4.12 22.14 -36.61
CA LEU A 21 -3.69 21.73 -35.28
C LEU A 21 -3.48 20.20 -35.29
N SER A 22 -2.22 19.76 -35.45
CA SER A 22 -1.83 18.38 -35.23
C SER A 22 -1.80 18.16 -33.73
N ALA A 23 -2.88 17.59 -33.15
CA ALA A 23 -2.89 17.07 -31.78
C ALA A 23 -1.94 15.87 -31.78
N LEU A 24 -0.73 16.02 -31.19
CA LEU A 24 0.10 14.90 -30.80
C LEU A 24 -0.65 14.20 -29.66
N ALA A 25 -1.35 13.11 -29.96
CA ALA A 25 -1.81 12.17 -28.98
C ALA A 25 -0.56 11.47 -28.40
N MET A 26 -0.08 11.94 -27.24
CA MET A 26 0.86 11.17 -26.44
C MET A 26 0.09 9.97 -25.91
N SER A 27 0.24 8.81 -26.55
CA SER A 27 -0.19 7.55 -26.01
C SER A 27 0.70 7.24 -24.81
N THR A 28 0.23 7.58 -23.60
CA THR A 28 0.76 7.01 -22.37
C THR A 28 0.43 5.54 -22.42
N SER A 29 1.44 4.68 -22.60
CA SER A 29 1.28 3.25 -22.39
C SER A 29 0.89 3.06 -20.91
N ALA A 30 -0.38 2.82 -20.64
CA ALA A 30 -0.81 2.35 -19.34
C ALA A 30 -0.24 0.93 -19.19
N TYR A 31 0.83 0.77 -18.43
CA TYR A 31 1.25 -0.55 -17.99
C TYR A 31 0.12 -1.09 -17.11
N ALA A 32 -0.38 -2.28 -17.45
CA ALA A 32 -1.33 -2.96 -16.58
C ALA A 32 -0.61 -3.30 -15.27
N ALA A 33 -1.18 -2.89 -14.16
CA ALA A 33 -0.63 -3.20 -12.83
C ALA A 33 -0.54 -4.71 -12.63
N THR A 34 0.54 -5.18 -12.01
CA THR A 34 0.70 -6.59 -11.66
C THR A 34 -0.02 -6.87 -10.35
N PHE A 35 -1.04 -7.74 -10.39
CA PHE A 35 -1.75 -8.13 -9.16
C PHE A 35 -0.94 -9.11 -8.32
N VAL A 36 -0.92 -8.87 -7.00
CA VAL A 36 -0.24 -9.68 -5.99
C VAL A 36 -1.15 -9.89 -4.77
N ASP A 37 -0.87 -10.89 -3.93
CA ASP A 37 -1.64 -11.11 -2.70
C ASP A 37 -1.39 -10.02 -1.66
N THR A 38 -0.14 -9.57 -1.54
CA THR A 38 0.29 -8.59 -0.55
C THR A 38 1.40 -7.70 -1.13
N GLU A 39 1.29 -6.40 -0.88
CA GLU A 39 2.41 -5.46 -0.97
C GLU A 39 2.99 -5.26 0.42
N LEU A 40 4.26 -5.58 0.60
CA LEU A 40 4.96 -5.57 1.90
C LEU A 40 6.14 -4.60 1.88
N SER A 41 6.08 -3.54 2.68
CA SER A 41 7.17 -2.59 2.85
C SER A 41 7.96 -2.88 4.13
N LEU A 42 9.23 -3.29 3.99
CA LEU A 42 10.12 -3.63 5.10
C LEU A 42 10.89 -2.39 5.53
N LEU A 43 10.57 -1.84 6.70
CA LEU A 43 11.21 -0.66 7.30
C LEU A 43 12.20 -1.10 8.38
N VAL A 44 13.49 -1.01 8.09
CA VAL A 44 14.57 -1.52 8.94
C VAL A 44 15.34 -0.35 9.57
N ASP A 45 15.33 -0.31 10.89
CA ASP A 45 16.07 0.71 11.68
C ASP A 45 17.58 0.56 11.49
N VAL A 46 18.22 1.66 11.14
CA VAL A 46 19.69 1.79 11.05
C VAL A 46 20.18 2.98 11.86
N SER A 47 19.43 3.38 12.91
CA SER A 47 19.80 4.47 13.82
C SER A 47 21.09 4.19 14.56
N SER A 48 21.66 5.21 15.18
CA SER A 48 23.00 5.13 15.80
C SER A 48 23.08 4.20 17.03
N SER A 49 21.95 3.78 17.60
CA SER A 49 21.90 2.73 18.63
C SER A 49 22.34 1.36 18.10
N ILE A 50 22.16 1.12 16.81
CA ILE A 50 22.51 -0.13 16.13
C ILE A 50 23.98 -0.07 15.70
N SER A 51 24.80 -0.96 16.24
CA SER A 51 26.20 -1.13 15.82
C SER A 51 26.30 -1.73 14.42
N THR A 52 27.49 -1.70 13.81
CA THR A 52 27.72 -2.33 12.50
C THR A 52 27.49 -3.83 12.53
N SER A 53 27.84 -4.52 13.64
CA SER A 53 27.59 -5.95 13.79
C SER A 53 26.09 -6.26 13.88
N GLU A 54 25.33 -5.47 14.61
CA GLU A 54 23.88 -5.61 14.74
C GLU A 54 23.15 -5.31 13.43
N PHE A 55 23.56 -4.27 12.70
CA PHE A 55 23.07 -4.04 11.33
C PHE A 55 23.29 -5.24 10.42
N ASN A 56 24.48 -5.86 10.48
CA ASN A 56 24.76 -7.04 9.69
C ASN A 56 23.88 -8.23 10.09
N LEU A 57 23.59 -8.40 11.40
CA LEU A 57 22.68 -9.45 11.87
C LEU A 57 21.23 -9.23 11.39
N GLN A 58 20.72 -7.99 11.44
CA GLN A 58 19.41 -7.68 10.88
C GLN A 58 19.36 -7.97 9.38
N LYS A 59 20.34 -7.46 8.63
CA LYS A 59 20.44 -7.69 7.18
C LYS A 59 20.47 -9.18 6.87
N GLN A 60 21.30 -9.95 7.60
CA GLN A 60 21.42 -11.41 7.41
C GLN A 60 20.12 -12.13 7.70
N GLY A 61 19.37 -11.71 8.73
CA GLY A 61 18.06 -12.30 9.04
C GLY A 61 17.07 -12.21 7.88
N TYR A 62 16.97 -11.05 7.22
CA TYR A 62 16.16 -10.91 6.02
C TYR A 62 16.71 -11.72 4.84
N VAL A 63 18.03 -11.74 4.65
CA VAL A 63 18.69 -12.54 3.61
C VAL A 63 18.37 -14.03 3.80
N ASP A 64 18.49 -14.55 5.01
CA ASP A 64 18.20 -15.95 5.33
C ASP A 64 16.73 -16.29 5.11
N ALA A 65 15.83 -15.42 5.55
CA ALA A 65 14.38 -15.62 5.37
C ALA A 65 13.98 -15.70 3.90
N PHE A 66 14.47 -14.80 3.04
CA PHE A 66 14.14 -14.81 1.61
C PHE A 66 14.94 -15.86 0.80
N ASN A 67 16.09 -16.33 1.30
CA ASN A 67 16.81 -17.47 0.73
C ASN A 67 16.16 -18.82 1.08
N ASN A 68 15.35 -18.87 2.14
CA ASN A 68 14.65 -20.08 2.53
C ASN A 68 13.52 -20.37 1.53
N ALA A 69 13.68 -21.46 0.75
CA ALA A 69 12.67 -21.87 -0.23
C ALA A 69 11.28 -22.14 0.40
N ASP A 70 11.23 -22.46 1.69
CA ASP A 70 9.97 -22.68 2.41
C ASP A 70 9.11 -21.42 2.49
N LEU A 71 9.71 -20.22 2.54
CA LEU A 71 8.95 -18.97 2.53
C LEU A 71 8.09 -18.86 1.27
N PHE A 72 8.64 -19.18 0.11
CA PHE A 72 7.87 -19.19 -1.12
C PHE A 72 6.94 -20.41 -1.19
N ASN A 73 7.48 -21.63 -1.03
CA ASN A 73 6.74 -22.86 -1.32
C ASN A 73 5.56 -23.10 -0.37
N ASN A 74 5.69 -22.71 0.90
CA ASN A 74 4.73 -23.03 1.96
C ASN A 74 3.88 -21.82 2.38
N PHE A 75 4.23 -20.60 1.95
CA PHE A 75 3.52 -19.38 2.34
C PHE A 75 3.12 -18.53 1.12
N ILE A 76 4.09 -17.99 0.37
CA ILE A 76 3.76 -17.07 -0.75
C ILE A 76 2.93 -17.78 -1.82
N SER A 77 3.36 -18.95 -2.27
CA SER A 77 2.67 -19.72 -3.33
C SER A 77 1.29 -20.26 -2.90
N LYS A 78 0.93 -20.14 -1.62
CA LYS A 78 -0.38 -20.57 -1.07
C LYS A 78 -1.40 -19.44 -1.00
N GLY A 79 -1.00 -18.22 -1.31
CA GLY A 79 -1.94 -17.11 -1.48
C GLY A 79 -2.90 -17.33 -2.65
N ASN A 80 -3.92 -16.49 -2.76
CA ASN A 80 -4.94 -16.59 -3.83
C ASN A 80 -4.33 -16.39 -5.23
N ILE A 81 -3.32 -15.51 -5.33
CA ILE A 81 -2.59 -15.21 -6.56
C ILE A 81 -1.25 -15.99 -6.58
N GLY A 82 -0.69 -16.25 -5.40
CA GLY A 82 0.54 -17.01 -5.21
C GLY A 82 1.81 -16.18 -5.41
N LYS A 83 1.75 -14.86 -5.21
CA LYS A 83 2.88 -13.94 -5.33
C LYS A 83 2.66 -12.69 -4.48
N ILE A 84 3.77 -12.05 -4.08
CA ILE A 84 3.77 -10.79 -3.32
C ILE A 84 4.72 -9.79 -3.99
N ALA A 85 4.55 -8.51 -3.67
CA ALA A 85 5.54 -7.48 -3.96
C ALA A 85 6.17 -6.99 -2.66
N VAL A 86 7.50 -6.83 -2.64
CA VAL A 86 8.25 -6.46 -1.44
C VAL A 86 9.28 -5.38 -1.78
N ASN A 87 9.47 -4.40 -0.89
CA ASN A 87 10.59 -3.47 -0.92
C ASN A 87 11.30 -3.42 0.44
N LEU A 88 12.51 -2.83 0.47
CA LEU A 88 13.26 -2.62 1.70
C LEU A 88 13.68 -1.17 1.85
N ILE A 89 13.35 -0.57 3.00
CA ILE A 89 13.62 0.80 3.36
C ILE A 89 14.48 0.83 4.62
N TYR A 90 15.68 1.40 4.53
CA TYR A 90 16.45 1.76 5.72
C TYR A 90 16.01 3.13 6.22
N TRP A 91 15.89 3.28 7.55
CA TRP A 91 15.48 4.53 8.18
C TRP A 91 16.23 4.83 9.49
N SER A 92 16.26 6.10 9.87
CA SER A 92 16.84 6.57 11.12
C SER A 92 16.21 7.91 11.58
N SER A 93 16.84 9.04 11.34
CA SER A 93 16.36 10.38 11.70
C SER A 93 15.17 10.83 10.84
N ALA A 94 14.58 11.99 11.16
CA ALA A 94 13.41 12.52 10.48
C ALA A 94 13.54 12.73 8.95
N THR A 95 14.78 12.90 8.45
CA THR A 95 15.09 13.12 7.02
C THR A 95 16.00 12.05 6.44
N GLN A 96 16.12 10.91 7.11
CA GLN A 96 17.00 9.81 6.72
C GLN A 96 16.17 8.53 6.50
N GLN A 97 15.56 8.42 5.35
CA GLN A 97 14.87 7.25 4.82
C GLN A 97 15.40 7.00 3.41
N GLN A 98 15.62 5.74 3.07
CA GLN A 98 16.08 5.33 1.76
C GLN A 98 15.46 3.98 1.38
N GLN A 99 14.78 3.93 0.25
CA GLN A 99 14.41 2.66 -0.37
C GLN A 99 15.68 2.02 -0.94
N SER A 100 16.26 1.10 -0.19
CA SER A 100 17.55 0.47 -0.50
C SER A 100 17.40 -0.73 -1.43
N VAL A 101 16.23 -1.38 -1.44
CA VAL A 101 15.81 -2.31 -2.49
C VAL A 101 14.42 -1.88 -2.96
N GLY A 102 14.27 -1.66 -4.27
CA GLY A 102 13.02 -1.26 -4.89
C GLY A 102 11.94 -2.35 -4.80
N TRP A 103 10.72 -2.00 -5.17
CA TRP A 103 9.65 -2.97 -5.28
C TRP A 103 10.05 -4.13 -6.19
N THR A 104 9.88 -5.35 -5.69
CA THR A 104 10.33 -6.59 -6.34
C THR A 104 9.20 -7.60 -6.28
N LEU A 105 8.83 -8.17 -7.42
CA LEU A 105 7.89 -9.27 -7.50
C LEU A 105 8.54 -10.56 -6.98
N ILE A 106 7.88 -11.22 -6.05
CA ILE A 106 8.26 -12.55 -5.55
C ILE A 106 7.20 -13.56 -6.02
N ASP A 107 7.44 -14.18 -7.15
CA ASP A 107 6.56 -15.16 -7.80
C ASP A 107 7.19 -16.54 -7.96
N SER A 108 8.41 -16.72 -7.45
CA SER A 108 9.18 -17.97 -7.48
C SER A 108 10.23 -18.01 -6.37
N VAL A 109 10.77 -19.18 -6.09
CA VAL A 109 11.92 -19.35 -5.19
C VAL A 109 13.12 -18.54 -5.70
N GLU A 110 13.36 -18.53 -7.02
CA GLU A 110 14.45 -17.77 -7.62
C GLU A 110 14.26 -16.26 -7.41
N ALA A 111 13.05 -15.73 -7.60
CA ALA A 111 12.75 -14.30 -7.34
C ALA A 111 12.98 -13.94 -5.86
N SER A 112 12.59 -14.81 -4.92
CA SER A 112 12.88 -14.66 -3.49
C SER A 112 14.37 -14.59 -3.20
N GLN A 113 15.16 -15.50 -3.77
CA GLN A 113 16.61 -15.53 -3.63
C GLN A 113 17.29 -14.32 -4.30
N ASN A 114 16.77 -13.84 -5.42
CA ASN A 114 17.25 -12.60 -6.06
C ASN A 114 17.00 -11.37 -5.19
N PHE A 115 15.86 -11.31 -4.50
CA PHE A 115 15.57 -10.26 -3.52
C PHE A 115 16.52 -10.36 -2.31
N ALA A 116 16.78 -11.56 -1.79
CA ALA A 116 17.78 -11.80 -0.75
C ALA A 116 19.18 -11.32 -1.18
N ASN A 117 19.59 -11.61 -2.41
CA ASN A 117 20.86 -11.14 -2.97
C ASN A 117 20.92 -9.61 -3.08
N ALA A 118 19.82 -8.98 -3.47
CA ALA A 118 19.72 -7.52 -3.51
C ALA A 118 19.85 -6.91 -2.10
N ILE A 119 19.21 -7.48 -1.08
CA ILE A 119 19.39 -7.08 0.34
C ILE A 119 20.85 -7.25 0.76
N ASN A 120 21.47 -8.39 0.47
CA ASN A 120 22.86 -8.68 0.84
C ASN A 120 23.85 -7.66 0.25
N ALA A 121 23.58 -7.17 -0.97
CA ALA A 121 24.39 -6.17 -1.65
C ALA A 121 24.26 -4.76 -1.06
N THR A 122 23.26 -4.49 -0.20
CA THR A 122 23.08 -3.17 0.41
C THR A 122 24.14 -2.86 1.45
N THR A 123 24.42 -1.58 1.61
CA THR A 123 25.25 -1.05 2.68
C THR A 123 24.41 -0.16 3.59
N ARG A 124 24.84 0.07 4.83
CA ARG A 124 24.19 1.02 5.74
C ARG A 124 24.36 2.44 5.19
N PRO A 125 23.27 3.14 4.79
CA PRO A 125 23.41 4.41 4.08
C PRO A 125 23.69 5.59 5.02
N PHE A 126 23.26 5.50 6.28
CA PHE A 126 23.36 6.56 7.29
C PHE A 126 23.21 5.96 8.70
N GLY A 127 23.31 6.81 9.70
CA GLY A 127 22.94 6.57 11.08
C GLY A 127 22.52 7.91 11.69
N GLY A 128 21.78 7.87 12.78
CA GLY A 128 21.24 9.10 13.39
C GLY A 128 20.27 8.79 14.53
N GLY A 129 19.29 9.66 14.75
CA GLY A 129 18.23 9.43 15.73
C GLY A 129 17.25 8.38 15.28
N THR A 130 16.25 8.09 16.12
CA THR A 130 15.20 7.10 15.87
C THR A 130 13.88 7.82 15.69
N VAL A 131 13.36 7.92 14.45
CA VAL A 131 12.11 8.62 14.14
C VAL A 131 11.19 7.72 13.29
N ILE A 132 10.47 6.83 13.98
CA ILE A 132 9.60 5.81 13.36
C ILE A 132 8.49 6.45 12.52
N GLY A 133 7.87 7.55 13.00
CA GLY A 133 6.78 8.20 12.25
C GLY A 133 7.21 8.63 10.86
N SER A 134 8.42 9.21 10.71
CA SER A 134 8.91 9.63 9.39
C SER A 134 9.24 8.44 8.46
N ALA A 135 9.57 7.28 9.01
CA ALA A 135 9.73 6.05 8.21
C ALA A 135 8.38 5.58 7.64
N ILE A 136 7.33 5.59 8.46
CA ILE A 136 5.95 5.26 8.03
C ILE A 136 5.46 6.27 6.99
N ASP A 137 5.65 7.59 7.23
CA ASP A 137 5.27 8.65 6.30
C ASP A 137 5.99 8.52 4.94
N PHE A 138 7.26 8.09 4.95
CA PHE A 138 8.03 7.85 3.73
C PHE A 138 7.55 6.60 2.95
N ALA A 139 7.23 5.52 3.66
CA ALA A 139 6.79 4.27 3.04
C ALA A 139 5.39 4.35 2.44
N THR A 140 4.47 5.08 3.09
CA THR A 140 3.06 5.16 2.71
C THR A 140 2.84 5.52 1.24
N PRO A 141 3.38 6.62 0.69
CA PRO A 141 3.19 6.94 -0.72
C PRO A 141 3.85 5.94 -1.68
N LEU A 142 4.90 5.22 -1.25
CA LEU A 142 5.56 4.23 -2.10
C LEU A 142 4.70 2.98 -2.32
N ILE A 143 3.82 2.63 -1.37
CA ILE A 143 2.87 1.54 -1.51
C ILE A 143 1.81 1.85 -2.58
N PHE A 144 1.37 3.11 -2.69
CA PHE A 144 0.32 3.52 -3.64
C PHE A 144 0.86 4.05 -4.97
N ASN A 145 2.19 4.18 -5.14
CA ASN A 145 2.81 4.69 -6.35
C ASN A 145 3.89 3.71 -6.85
N ASN A 146 3.48 2.50 -7.17
CA ASN A 146 4.33 1.47 -7.74
C ASN A 146 3.59 0.75 -8.89
N GLU A 147 4.15 -0.33 -9.42
CA GLU A 147 3.61 -1.10 -10.55
C GLU A 147 2.74 -2.30 -10.13
N PHE A 148 2.45 -2.43 -8.82
CA PHE A 148 1.68 -3.53 -8.25
C PHE A 148 0.32 -3.04 -7.74
N GLU A 149 -0.62 -3.98 -7.65
CA GLU A 149 -1.93 -3.82 -7.05
C GLU A 149 -2.20 -5.01 -6.15
N SER A 150 -2.66 -4.77 -4.93
CA SER A 150 -3.04 -5.83 -4.01
C SER A 150 -4.29 -5.48 -3.21
N ASN A 151 -4.91 -6.49 -2.61
CA ASN A 151 -5.97 -6.30 -1.62
C ASN A 151 -5.41 -6.16 -0.20
N ARG A 152 -4.07 -6.16 -0.06
CA ARG A 152 -3.43 -6.10 1.25
C ARG A 152 -2.11 -5.32 1.17
N GLN A 153 -2.09 -4.13 1.76
CA GLN A 153 -0.95 -3.26 1.92
C GLN A 153 -0.44 -3.34 3.36
N VAL A 154 0.82 -3.78 3.54
CA VAL A 154 1.43 -3.99 4.86
C VAL A 154 2.72 -3.21 4.99
N ILE A 155 2.87 -2.52 6.12
CA ILE A 155 4.12 -1.92 6.56
C ILE A 155 4.68 -2.73 7.73
N ASP A 156 5.91 -3.22 7.59
CA ASP A 156 6.68 -3.92 8.62
C ASP A 156 7.72 -2.97 9.21
N VAL A 157 7.66 -2.67 10.50
CA VAL A 157 8.60 -1.78 11.19
C VAL A 157 9.44 -2.57 12.19
N SER A 158 10.76 -2.66 11.95
CA SER A 158 11.71 -3.28 12.88
C SER A 158 12.68 -2.24 13.48
N GLY A 159 12.99 -2.36 14.78
CA GLY A 159 13.95 -1.48 15.45
C GLY A 159 14.14 -1.77 16.93
N ASP A 160 15.20 -1.16 17.50
CA ASP A 160 15.62 -1.31 18.89
C ASP A 160 15.31 -0.07 19.77
N GLY A 161 14.69 0.96 19.19
CA GLY A 161 14.46 2.25 19.83
C GLY A 161 13.02 2.76 19.78
N ARG A 162 12.75 3.75 20.65
CA ARG A 162 11.49 4.51 20.66
C ARG A 162 11.69 5.86 20.00
N SER A 163 10.60 6.40 19.46
CA SER A 163 10.53 7.79 19.05
C SER A 163 9.44 8.56 19.81
N ASN A 164 9.03 9.73 19.35
CA ASN A 164 7.93 10.46 19.96
C ASN A 164 6.61 9.70 19.73
N ALA A 165 5.89 9.39 20.80
CA ALA A 165 4.66 8.60 20.77
C ALA A 165 3.55 9.27 19.94
N VAL A 166 3.37 10.60 20.11
CA VAL A 166 2.29 11.34 19.43
C VAL A 166 2.51 11.38 17.93
N THR A 167 3.72 11.70 17.48
CA THR A 167 4.02 11.77 16.03
C THR A 167 4.06 10.38 15.39
N THR A 168 4.50 9.35 16.13
CA THR A 168 4.48 7.96 15.63
C THR A 168 3.05 7.46 15.45
N ALA A 169 2.18 7.67 16.45
CA ALA A 169 0.77 7.29 16.36
C ALA A 169 0.04 8.07 15.24
N ALA A 170 0.34 9.36 15.08
CA ALA A 170 -0.25 10.18 14.01
C ALA A 170 0.15 9.67 12.61
N ALA A 171 1.42 9.30 12.39
CA ALA A 171 1.89 8.73 11.13
C ALA A 171 1.23 7.37 10.83
N ARG A 172 1.13 6.48 11.85
CA ARG A 172 0.37 5.23 11.74
C ARG A 172 -1.07 5.49 11.32
N ASP A 173 -1.78 6.38 12.02
CA ASP A 173 -3.19 6.66 11.76
C ASP A 173 -3.39 7.28 10.37
N ALA A 174 -2.46 8.14 9.92
CA ALA A 174 -2.47 8.70 8.57
C ALA A 174 -2.25 7.64 7.49
N ALA A 175 -1.33 6.69 7.70
CA ALA A 175 -1.09 5.60 6.78
C ALA A 175 -2.31 4.67 6.65
N LEU A 176 -2.97 4.33 7.77
CA LEU A 176 -4.21 3.55 7.77
C LEU A 176 -5.35 4.31 7.07
N ALA A 177 -5.47 5.61 7.30
CA ALA A 177 -6.46 6.44 6.61
C ALA A 177 -6.20 6.57 5.11
N ALA A 178 -4.95 6.46 4.67
CA ALA A 178 -4.57 6.43 3.26
C ALA A 178 -4.86 5.09 2.58
N GLY A 179 -5.14 4.01 3.34
CA GLY A 179 -5.48 2.70 2.81
C GLY A 179 -4.50 1.58 3.13
N VAL A 180 -3.45 1.82 3.95
CA VAL A 180 -2.61 0.74 4.46
C VAL A 180 -3.45 -0.15 5.37
N ASP A 181 -3.46 -1.46 5.14
CA ASP A 181 -4.32 -2.40 5.89
C ASP A 181 -3.75 -2.75 7.26
N ALA A 182 -2.44 -2.91 7.35
CA ALA A 182 -1.79 -3.25 8.60
C ALA A 182 -0.37 -2.67 8.71
N ILE A 183 -0.04 -2.21 9.91
CA ILE A 183 1.32 -1.86 10.31
C ILE A 183 1.72 -2.78 11.43
N ASN A 184 2.74 -3.60 11.21
CA ASN A 184 3.26 -4.56 12.18
C ASN A 184 4.58 -4.08 12.77
N GLY A 185 4.93 -4.59 13.94
CA GLY A 185 6.19 -4.25 14.61
C GLY A 185 7.06 -5.47 14.90
N LEU A 186 8.39 -5.31 14.80
CA LEU A 186 9.37 -6.20 15.38
C LEU A 186 10.29 -5.39 16.29
N VAL A 187 10.19 -5.66 17.57
CA VAL A 187 11.03 -5.04 18.61
C VAL A 187 12.30 -5.86 18.78
N ILE A 188 13.47 -5.22 18.78
CA ILE A 188 14.75 -5.85 19.06
C ILE A 188 15.19 -5.42 20.45
N GLY A 189 15.48 -6.40 21.31
CA GLY A 189 15.85 -6.19 22.70
C GLY A 189 14.76 -6.62 23.70
N ASN A 190 15.19 -6.96 24.91
CA ASN A 190 14.33 -7.48 26.01
C ASN A 190 13.77 -6.33 26.86
N SER A 191 12.99 -5.43 26.26
CA SER A 191 12.38 -4.29 26.94
C SER A 191 10.87 -4.30 26.83
N THR A 192 10.18 -4.62 27.93
CA THR A 192 8.72 -4.51 27.99
C THR A 192 8.21 -3.10 27.67
N SER A 193 8.96 -2.06 28.08
CA SER A 193 8.60 -0.68 27.78
C SER A 193 8.68 -0.36 26.27
N LEU A 194 9.65 -0.90 25.56
CA LEU A 194 9.78 -0.77 24.13
C LEU A 194 8.69 -1.58 23.40
N PHE A 195 8.44 -2.80 23.83
CA PHE A 195 7.35 -3.63 23.31
C PHE A 195 5.99 -2.92 23.43
N ASN A 196 5.70 -2.36 24.60
CA ASN A 196 4.47 -1.60 24.84
C ASN A 196 4.40 -0.34 23.95
N PHE A 197 5.54 0.33 23.71
CA PHE A 197 5.58 1.47 22.81
C PHE A 197 5.16 1.08 21.37
N TYR A 198 5.73 -0.01 20.84
CA TYR A 198 5.35 -0.51 19.51
C TYR A 198 3.89 -0.95 19.47
N ASN A 199 3.44 -1.65 20.51
CA ASN A 199 2.06 -2.13 20.60
C ASN A 199 1.03 -1.00 20.63
N ASN A 200 1.37 0.14 21.25
CA ASN A 200 0.43 1.26 21.43
C ASN A 200 0.54 2.34 20.35
N ASN A 201 1.73 2.55 19.76
CA ASN A 201 1.97 3.68 18.88
C ASN A 201 2.39 3.31 17.47
N VAL A 202 2.96 2.11 17.25
CA VAL A 202 3.44 1.68 15.91
C VAL A 202 2.41 0.80 15.24
N LYS A 203 2.02 -0.30 15.87
CA LYS A 203 1.10 -1.24 15.25
C LYS A 203 -0.29 -0.62 15.03
N GLY A 204 -0.92 -0.95 13.92
CA GLY A 204 -2.28 -0.51 13.59
C GLY A 204 -2.88 -1.31 12.46
N GLY A 205 -4.21 -1.20 12.31
CA GLY A 205 -4.96 -1.93 11.30
C GLY A 205 -5.40 -3.33 11.74
N ALA A 206 -6.28 -3.95 10.93
CA ALA A 206 -6.87 -5.23 11.24
C ALA A 206 -5.82 -6.36 11.22
N GLY A 207 -5.80 -7.20 12.26
CA GLY A 207 -4.87 -8.32 12.36
C GLY A 207 -3.41 -7.91 12.63
N SER A 208 -3.11 -6.63 12.84
CA SER A 208 -1.76 -6.15 13.15
C SER A 208 -1.23 -6.74 14.47
N PHE A 209 0.08 -6.91 14.55
CA PHE A 209 0.76 -7.53 15.69
C PHE A 209 2.15 -6.94 15.92
N VAL A 210 2.71 -7.23 17.09
CA VAL A 210 4.11 -6.95 17.43
C VAL A 210 4.78 -8.25 17.85
N LEU A 211 5.96 -8.54 17.30
CA LEU A 211 6.84 -9.59 17.79
C LEU A 211 8.07 -8.96 18.46
N GLN A 212 8.77 -9.77 19.26
CA GLN A 212 9.98 -9.36 19.98
C GLN A 212 11.09 -10.38 19.78
N ALA A 213 12.22 -9.92 19.24
CA ALA A 213 13.49 -10.62 19.28
C ALA A 213 14.24 -10.13 20.54
N ASN A 214 14.56 -11.01 21.47
CA ASN A 214 15.19 -10.59 22.73
C ASN A 214 16.60 -10.01 22.50
N THR A 215 17.28 -10.45 21.46
CA THR A 215 18.60 -9.99 21.03
C THR A 215 18.66 -9.88 19.52
N PHE A 216 19.71 -9.27 18.97
CA PHE A 216 19.98 -9.27 17.53
C PHE A 216 20.30 -10.67 16.98
N GLN A 217 20.77 -11.60 17.84
CA GLN A 217 20.99 -12.98 17.46
C GLN A 217 19.67 -13.73 17.23
N ASP A 218 18.61 -13.37 17.97
CA ASP A 218 17.26 -13.95 17.83
C ASP A 218 16.48 -13.34 16.66
N PHE A 219 17.04 -12.31 16.00
CA PHE A 219 16.34 -11.55 14.96
C PHE A 219 15.96 -12.41 13.76
N ALA A 220 16.87 -13.27 13.30
CA ALA A 220 16.64 -14.08 12.10
C ALA A 220 15.41 -14.99 12.24
N ASP A 221 15.30 -15.72 13.34
CA ASP A 221 14.15 -16.60 13.61
C ASP A 221 12.86 -15.79 13.77
N THR A 222 12.96 -14.62 14.42
CA THR A 222 11.79 -13.77 14.68
C THR A 222 11.28 -13.09 13.40
N VAL A 223 12.18 -12.61 12.53
CA VAL A 223 11.78 -11.99 11.26
C VAL A 223 11.17 -13.00 10.29
N GLU A 224 11.72 -14.22 10.25
CA GLU A 224 11.14 -15.28 9.43
C GLU A 224 9.70 -15.62 9.88
N LEU A 225 9.50 -15.80 11.19
CA LEU A 225 8.15 -16.02 11.75
C LEU A 225 7.21 -14.84 11.43
N LYS A 226 7.72 -13.61 11.51
CA LYS A 226 6.95 -12.40 11.22
C LYS A 226 6.51 -12.36 9.76
N LEU A 227 7.45 -12.56 8.82
CA LEU A 227 7.17 -12.56 7.38
C LEU A 227 6.13 -13.62 7.01
N ARG A 228 6.26 -14.84 7.54
CA ARG A 228 5.27 -15.91 7.33
C ARG A 228 3.88 -15.46 7.77
N ARG A 229 3.76 -14.83 8.93
CA ARG A 229 2.48 -14.35 9.46
C ARG A 229 1.90 -13.19 8.62
N GLU A 230 2.72 -12.30 8.10
CA GLU A 230 2.31 -11.17 7.25
C GLU A 230 1.77 -11.65 5.90
N ILE A 231 2.41 -12.67 5.33
CA ILE A 231 2.05 -13.22 4.02
C ILE A 231 0.73 -14.00 4.07
N ILE A 232 0.48 -14.79 5.12
CA ILE A 232 -0.73 -15.64 5.22
C ILE A 232 -1.94 -14.95 5.85
N SER A 233 -1.80 -13.71 6.34
CA SER A 233 -2.94 -13.01 6.95
C SER A 233 -3.95 -12.67 5.86
N GLU A 234 -5.20 -13.14 6.04
CA GLU A 234 -6.31 -12.79 5.16
C GLU A 234 -6.51 -11.25 5.14
N PRO A 235 -6.82 -10.66 3.98
CA PRO A 235 -7.26 -9.27 3.93
C PRO A 235 -8.48 -9.09 4.84
N PRO A 236 -8.67 -7.90 5.45
CA PRO A 236 -9.88 -7.64 6.21
C PRO A 236 -11.10 -7.90 5.31
N THR A 237 -11.92 -8.88 5.70
CA THR A 237 -13.18 -9.13 5.00
C THR A 237 -14.06 -7.90 5.20
N THR A 238 -14.22 -7.09 4.16
CA THR A 238 -15.26 -6.06 4.13
C THR A 238 -16.60 -6.79 4.13
N THR A 239 -17.16 -7.04 5.32
CA THR A 239 -18.55 -7.46 5.43
C THR A 239 -19.38 -6.30 4.85
N PRO A 240 -20.15 -6.50 3.76
CA PRO A 240 -21.02 -5.43 3.28
C PRO A 240 -21.94 -5.01 4.43
N GLU A 241 -21.90 -3.74 4.80
CA GLU A 241 -22.80 -3.23 5.83
C GLU A 241 -24.25 -3.54 5.44
N PRO A 242 -25.12 -3.95 6.39
CA PRO A 242 -26.51 -4.34 6.09
C PRO A 242 -27.36 -3.24 5.45
N ALA A 243 -26.85 -2.01 5.34
CA ALA A 243 -27.55 -0.87 4.75
C ALA A 243 -27.86 -1.01 3.25
N THR A 244 -27.14 -1.87 2.50
CA THR A 244 -27.38 -2.05 1.06
C THR A 244 -28.56 -2.98 0.77
N LEU A 245 -29.04 -3.76 1.74
CA LEU A 245 -30.20 -4.66 1.56
C LEU A 245 -31.54 -3.94 1.77
N ILE A 246 -31.57 -2.77 2.43
CA ILE A 246 -32.82 -2.02 2.64
C ILE A 246 -33.26 -1.28 1.37
N GLY A 247 -32.35 -0.97 0.45
CA GLY A 247 -32.67 -0.28 -0.82
C GLY A 247 -33.36 -1.16 -1.86
N LEU A 248 -33.21 -2.48 -1.81
CA LEU A 248 -33.76 -3.37 -2.83
C LEU A 248 -35.20 -3.83 -2.54
N PHE A 249 -35.66 -3.71 -1.29
CA PHE A 249 -37.05 -4.04 -0.91
C PHE A 249 -38.02 -2.86 -0.97
N GLY A 250 -37.51 -1.62 -1.16
CA GLY A 250 -38.33 -0.39 -1.20
C GLY A 250 -39.05 -0.11 -2.53
N LEU A 251 -38.69 -0.77 -3.64
CA LEU A 251 -39.29 -0.52 -4.96
C LEU A 251 -40.39 -1.53 -5.38
N GLY A 252 -40.67 -2.54 -4.55
CA GLY A 252 -41.68 -3.57 -4.81
C GLY A 252 -43.07 -3.29 -4.26
N ALA A 253 -43.30 -2.25 -3.46
CA ALA A 253 -44.55 -2.05 -2.71
C ALA A 253 -45.52 -0.99 -3.27
N PHE A 254 -45.24 -0.36 -4.41
CA PHE A 254 -46.11 0.66 -5.01
C PHE A 254 -46.84 0.26 -6.31
N GLY A 255 -47.05 -1.02 -6.55
CA GLY A 255 -47.61 -1.51 -7.81
C GLY A 255 -48.91 -2.31 -7.76
N ILE A 256 -49.63 -2.44 -6.63
CA ILE A 256 -50.90 -3.19 -6.59
C ILE A 256 -51.96 -2.49 -5.72
N THR A 257 -52.52 -1.38 -6.19
CA THR A 257 -53.82 -0.91 -5.74
C THR A 257 -54.58 -0.17 -6.84
N SER A 258 -54.98 -0.87 -7.89
CA SER A 258 -56.05 -0.38 -8.76
C SER A 258 -56.63 -1.51 -9.59
N SER A 259 -57.44 -2.37 -9.00
CA SER A 259 -58.41 -3.17 -9.77
C SER A 259 -59.27 -4.07 -8.86
N LEU A 260 -60.18 -3.51 -8.04
CA LEU A 260 -61.29 -4.29 -7.49
C LEU A 260 -62.38 -3.32 -7.02
N LYS A 261 -63.06 -2.70 -7.99
CA LYS A 261 -64.38 -2.11 -7.80
C LYS A 261 -65.22 -2.39 -9.05
N ARG A 262 -65.88 -3.54 -9.10
CA ARG A 262 -67.15 -3.71 -9.82
C ARG A 262 -67.65 -5.16 -9.63
N ASN A 263 -68.70 -5.30 -8.84
CA ASN A 263 -69.84 -6.19 -8.97
C ASN A 263 -70.33 -6.65 -7.60
N GLN A 264 -71.20 -5.84 -7.03
CA GLN A 264 -72.27 -6.33 -6.16
C GLN A 264 -73.50 -5.53 -6.51
N LYS A 265 -74.37 -6.12 -7.34
CA LYS A 265 -75.84 -5.89 -7.37
C LYS A 265 -76.54 -7.13 -7.89
N GLN A 266 -77.56 -7.45 -7.14
CA GLN A 266 -78.62 -8.45 -7.41
C GLN A 266 -78.34 -9.87 -6.89
N SER A 267 -79.01 -10.31 -5.82
CA SER A 267 -80.40 -10.76 -5.82
C SER A 267 -80.94 -10.81 -4.39
N ALA A 268 -82.02 -10.07 -4.15
CA ALA A 268 -82.95 -10.36 -3.12
C ALA A 268 -84.18 -11.07 -3.81
N LYS A 269 -84.70 -12.09 -3.17
CA LYS A 269 -86.04 -12.69 -3.18
C LYS A 269 -85.97 -14.21 -3.31
N CYS A 270 -86.21 -14.90 -2.31
CA CYS A 270 -87.36 -15.55 -1.78
C CYS A 270 -87.02 -16.19 -0.45
#